data_a08bac96fbd62c98f69c96544acbc897
#
_entry.id   a08bac96fbd62c98f69c96544acbc897
#
_cell.length_a   1.000
_cell.length_b   1.000
_cell.length_c   1.000
_cell.angle_alpha   90.00
_cell.angle_beta   90.00
_cell.angle_gamma   90.00
#
_symmetry.space_group_name_H-M   'P 1'
#
loop_
_entity.id
_entity.type
_entity.pdbx_description
1 polymer ?
#
loop_
_entity_poly.entity_id
_entity_poly.type
_entity_poly.pdbx_seq_one_letter_code
_entity_poly.pdbx_strand_id
1 'polypeptide(L)'
;MNAFITAQGFAREGMLTVLIGAVCNIVLDPILIFKLGMGVRGAALATIVSQGVSCLWVVLFLFSKKSVLKLRVQNFLQSPRLILPCVGLGTATFIMQASESVLSVCFNSSLARYGGDIAVGAMTILTSVMQFALLPLQGISQGAQPILSYNYGAKNVERVRKTFRVLLTVCLTYSALIWA
;
A
#
# COMPACT_ATOMS: atom_id res chain seq x y z
N MET A 1 0.43 5.24 8.00
CA MET A 1 1.58 5.68 8.80
C MET A 1 2.93 5.35 8.18
N ASN A 2 3.07 4.21 7.49
CA ASN A 2 4.33 3.82 6.82
C ASN A 2 4.83 4.87 5.81
N ALA A 3 3.93 5.54 5.08
CA ALA A 3 4.26 6.61 4.13
C ALA A 3 5.05 7.77 4.77
N PHE A 4 4.80 8.09 6.05
CA PHE A 4 5.56 9.13 6.77
C PHE A 4 7.00 8.71 7.07
N ILE A 5 7.25 7.42 7.30
CA ILE A 5 8.61 6.88 7.51
C ILE A 5 9.37 6.95 6.19
N THR A 6 8.76 6.51 5.11
CA THR A 6 9.36 6.50 3.77
C THR A 6 9.63 7.93 3.26
N ALA A 7 8.70 8.87 3.53
CA ALA A 7 8.87 10.28 3.17
C ALA A 7 10.03 10.98 3.89
N GLN A 8 10.42 10.49 5.10
CA GLN A 8 11.61 10.96 5.82
C GLN A 8 12.92 10.37 5.28
N GLY A 9 12.88 9.53 4.25
CA GLY A 9 14.05 8.85 3.67
C GLY A 9 14.39 7.52 4.32
N PHE A 10 13.65 7.07 5.34
CA PHE A 10 13.87 5.79 6.03
C PHE A 10 13.14 4.64 5.31
N ALA A 11 13.48 4.42 4.03
CA ALA A 11 12.86 3.37 3.22
C ALA A 11 13.07 1.96 3.80
N ARG A 12 14.22 1.71 4.45
CA ARG A 12 14.53 0.42 5.10
C ARG A 12 13.56 0.12 6.25
N GLU A 13 13.32 1.07 7.12
CA GLU A 13 12.40 0.93 8.25
C GLU A 13 10.95 0.79 7.76
N GLY A 14 10.59 1.49 6.71
CA GLY A 14 9.30 1.32 6.03
C GLY A 14 9.12 -0.11 5.48
N MET A 15 10.14 -0.66 4.84
CA MET A 15 10.15 -2.05 4.38
C MET A 15 10.08 -3.05 5.53
N LEU A 16 10.87 -2.84 6.59
CA LEU A 16 10.86 -3.69 7.78
C LEU A 16 9.48 -3.75 8.44
N THR A 17 8.75 -2.65 8.47
CA THR A 17 7.38 -2.62 8.99
C THR A 17 6.46 -3.61 8.28
N VAL A 18 6.53 -3.63 6.95
CA VAL A 18 5.72 -4.54 6.12
C VAL A 18 6.19 -5.98 6.28
N LEU A 19 7.51 -6.20 6.30
CA LEU A 19 8.12 -7.51 6.48
C LEU A 19 7.74 -8.13 7.84
N ILE A 20 7.83 -7.38 8.93
CA ILE A 20 7.45 -7.85 10.28
C ILE A 20 5.98 -8.27 10.28
N GLY A 21 5.08 -7.46 9.71
CA GLY A 21 3.67 -7.80 9.60
C GLY A 21 3.43 -9.06 8.78
N ALA A 22 4.08 -9.18 7.62
CA ALA A 22 3.94 -10.34 6.75
C ALA A 22 4.47 -11.63 7.42
N VAL A 23 5.65 -11.59 8.03
CA VAL A 23 6.23 -12.74 8.72
C VAL A 23 5.35 -13.16 9.92
N CYS A 24 4.90 -12.19 10.72
CA CYS A 24 3.97 -12.48 11.82
C CYS A 24 2.68 -13.14 11.31
N ASN A 25 2.12 -12.65 10.20
CA ASN A 25 0.91 -13.23 9.62
C ASN A 25 1.15 -14.67 9.13
N ILE A 26 2.21 -14.89 8.34
CA ILE A 26 2.58 -16.22 7.82
C ILE A 26 2.81 -17.25 8.94
N VAL A 27 3.35 -16.82 10.08
CA VAL A 27 3.60 -17.70 11.23
C VAL A 27 2.31 -17.94 12.05
N LEU A 28 1.51 -16.89 12.24
CA LEU A 28 0.30 -16.97 13.05
C LEU A 28 -0.86 -17.68 12.34
N ASP A 29 -0.98 -17.54 11.02
CA ASP A 29 -2.06 -18.17 10.24
C ASP A 29 -2.13 -19.68 10.45
N PRO A 30 -1.07 -20.49 10.22
CA PRO A 30 -1.13 -21.92 10.41
C PRO A 30 -1.35 -22.31 11.88
N ILE A 31 -0.85 -21.53 12.83
CA ILE A 31 -1.02 -21.81 14.25
C ILE A 31 -2.48 -21.62 14.68
N LEU A 32 -3.08 -20.50 14.29
CA LEU A 32 -4.45 -20.15 14.69
C LEU A 32 -5.48 -20.95 13.90
N ILE A 33 -5.23 -21.22 12.61
CA ILE A 33 -6.17 -21.94 11.75
C ILE A 33 -6.16 -23.44 12.07
N PHE A 34 -4.97 -24.07 12.10
CA PHE A 34 -4.86 -25.52 12.19
C PHE A 34 -4.61 -26.03 13.61
N LYS A 35 -3.70 -25.41 14.36
CA LYS A 35 -3.32 -25.90 15.69
C LYS A 35 -4.35 -25.55 16.75
N LEU A 36 -4.98 -24.40 16.67
CA LEU A 36 -6.08 -23.95 17.56
C LEU A 36 -7.47 -24.24 16.98
N GLY A 37 -7.57 -24.74 15.74
CA GLY A 37 -8.83 -25.13 15.13
C GLY A 37 -9.82 -23.99 14.90
N MET A 38 -9.36 -22.73 14.92
CA MET A 38 -10.25 -21.56 14.83
C MET A 38 -10.76 -21.26 13.41
N GLY A 39 -10.24 -21.96 12.38
CA GLY A 39 -10.65 -21.77 11.00
C GLY A 39 -10.56 -20.31 10.54
N VAL A 40 -11.63 -19.77 9.93
CA VAL A 40 -11.69 -18.39 9.41
C VAL A 40 -11.49 -17.33 10.50
N ARG A 41 -11.98 -17.59 11.71
CA ARG A 41 -11.74 -16.67 12.85
C ARG A 41 -10.27 -16.58 13.22
N GLY A 42 -9.53 -17.68 13.09
CA GLY A 42 -8.08 -17.72 13.31
C GLY A 42 -7.33 -16.86 12.32
N ALA A 43 -7.67 -16.94 11.03
CA ALA A 43 -7.08 -16.08 9.99
C ALA A 43 -7.34 -14.58 10.24
N ALA A 44 -8.57 -14.24 10.65
CA ALA A 44 -8.90 -12.85 11.01
C ALA A 44 -8.08 -12.34 12.21
N LEU A 45 -7.94 -13.16 13.25
CA LEU A 45 -7.12 -12.84 14.42
C LEU A 45 -5.64 -12.70 14.08
N ALA A 46 -5.09 -13.61 13.26
CA ALA A 46 -3.71 -13.52 12.79
C ALA A 46 -3.44 -12.20 12.07
N THR A 47 -4.36 -11.79 11.20
CA THR A 47 -4.26 -10.53 10.47
C THR A 47 -4.28 -9.33 11.42
N ILE A 48 -5.22 -9.29 12.38
CA ILE A 48 -5.33 -8.18 13.35
C ILE A 48 -4.06 -8.10 14.22
N VAL A 49 -3.57 -9.22 14.72
CA VAL A 49 -2.37 -9.27 15.57
C VAL A 49 -1.14 -8.81 14.77
N SER A 50 -0.97 -9.29 13.54
CA SER A 50 0.15 -8.95 12.67
C SER A 50 0.16 -7.45 12.32
N GLN A 51 -1.01 -6.88 12.03
CA GLN A 51 -1.16 -5.44 11.82
C GLN A 51 -0.91 -4.65 13.10
N GLY A 52 -1.34 -5.17 14.26
CA GLY A 52 -1.04 -4.58 15.57
C GLY A 52 0.45 -4.51 15.86
N VAL A 53 1.19 -5.58 15.58
CA VAL A 53 2.66 -5.62 15.72
C VAL A 53 3.34 -4.62 14.79
N SER A 54 2.91 -4.57 13.52
CA SER A 54 3.43 -3.58 12.55
C SER A 54 3.13 -2.15 12.99
N CYS A 55 1.93 -1.90 13.51
CA CYS A 55 1.54 -0.58 14.02
C CYS A 55 2.40 -0.19 15.23
N LEU A 56 2.61 -1.11 16.17
CA LEU A 56 3.46 -0.89 17.34
C LEU A 56 4.90 -0.54 16.92
N TRP A 57 5.45 -1.26 15.96
CA TRP A 57 6.77 -0.97 15.39
C TRP A 57 6.86 0.46 14.83
N VAL A 58 5.88 0.87 14.03
CA VAL A 58 5.81 2.24 13.46
C VAL A 58 5.73 3.30 14.55
N VAL A 59 4.90 3.07 15.57
CA VAL A 59 4.73 3.99 16.70
C VAL A 59 6.04 4.12 17.48
N LEU A 60 6.70 3.01 17.81
CA LEU A 60 7.99 3.00 18.48
C LEU A 60 9.07 3.72 17.66
N PHE A 61 9.08 3.53 16.34
CA PHE A 61 10.00 4.25 15.46
C PHE A 61 9.75 5.76 15.48
N LEU A 62 8.49 6.20 15.43
CA LEU A 62 8.14 7.63 15.46
C LEU A 62 8.46 8.29 16.82
N PHE A 63 8.44 7.54 17.91
CA PHE A 63 8.91 8.03 19.21
C PHE A 63 10.45 7.96 19.38
N SER A 64 11.14 7.27 18.49
CA SER A 64 12.61 7.15 18.52
C SER A 64 13.27 8.50 18.21
N LYS A 65 14.49 8.68 18.76
CA LYS A 65 15.34 9.86 18.48
C LYS A 65 15.76 9.98 17.01
N LYS A 66 15.62 8.91 16.23
CA LYS A 66 15.97 8.88 14.79
C LYS A 66 14.92 9.56 13.91
N SER A 67 13.68 9.62 14.36
CA SER A 67 12.60 10.25 13.59
C SER A 67 12.70 11.77 13.63
N VAL A 68 12.65 12.39 12.45
CA VAL A 68 12.61 13.86 12.29
C VAL A 68 11.23 14.39 12.71
N LEU A 69 10.17 13.61 12.42
CA LEU A 69 8.79 13.94 12.79
C LEU A 69 8.49 13.41 14.20
N LYS A 70 8.27 14.32 15.13
CA LYS A 70 7.85 13.97 16.49
C LYS A 70 6.35 14.15 16.62
N LEU A 71 5.66 13.08 17.05
CA LEU A 71 4.26 13.14 17.42
C LEU A 71 4.12 13.97 18.71
N ARG A 72 3.57 15.18 18.58
CA ARG A 72 3.22 16.03 19.72
C ARG A 72 1.71 16.13 19.79
N VAL A 73 1.14 15.87 20.97
CA VAL A 73 -0.30 15.96 21.22
C VAL A 73 -0.85 17.38 20.91
N GLN A 74 -0.02 18.39 21.11
CA GLN A 74 -0.34 19.78 20.80
C GLN A 74 -0.62 20.04 19.30
N ASN A 75 -0.12 19.21 18.40
CA ASN A 75 -0.33 19.34 16.97
C ASN A 75 -1.63 18.66 16.48
N PHE A 76 -2.39 18.03 17.37
CA PHE A 76 -3.69 17.44 17.04
C PHE A 76 -4.78 18.48 16.73
N LEU A 77 -4.66 19.68 17.30
CA LEU A 77 -5.57 20.81 17.05
C LEU A 77 -4.97 21.77 16.03
N GLN A 78 -4.69 21.27 14.85
CA GLN A 78 -4.20 22.08 13.73
C GLN A 78 -5.32 22.88 13.07
N SER A 79 -4.95 24.06 12.56
CA SER A 79 -5.87 24.95 11.85
C SER A 79 -6.53 24.23 10.66
N PRO A 80 -7.87 24.36 10.48
CA PRO A 80 -8.61 23.76 9.36
C PRO A 80 -8.04 24.12 7.98
N ARG A 81 -7.37 25.27 7.86
CA ARG A 81 -6.74 25.75 6.62
C ARG A 81 -5.63 24.85 6.11
N LEU A 82 -4.95 24.10 6.99
CA LEU A 82 -3.89 23.14 6.60
C LEU A 82 -4.47 21.77 6.26
N ILE A 83 -5.59 21.39 6.88
CA ILE A 83 -6.22 20.09 6.69
C ILE A 83 -7.04 20.05 5.40
N LEU A 84 -7.72 21.14 5.06
CA LEU A 84 -8.62 21.21 3.90
C LEU A 84 -7.96 20.84 2.56
N PRO A 85 -6.76 21.34 2.21
CA PRO A 85 -6.06 20.93 0.99
C PRO A 85 -5.68 19.45 0.98
N CYS A 86 -5.29 18.88 2.13
CA CYS A 86 -4.96 17.47 2.24
C CYS A 86 -6.19 16.58 2.05
N VAL A 87 -7.34 16.98 2.62
CA VAL A 87 -8.62 16.29 2.42
C VAL A 87 -9.04 16.37 0.96
N GLY A 88 -8.89 17.53 0.30
CA GLY A 88 -9.19 17.69 -1.12
C GLY A 88 -8.38 16.76 -2.03
N LEU A 89 -7.09 16.59 -1.75
CA LEU A 89 -6.25 15.61 -2.47
C LEU A 89 -6.68 14.15 -2.19
N GLY A 90 -7.06 13.86 -0.95
CA GLY A 90 -7.56 12.54 -0.55
C GLY A 90 -8.91 12.19 -1.19
N THR A 91 -9.77 13.18 -1.42
CA THR A 91 -11.09 12.98 -2.04
C THR A 91 -10.99 12.45 -3.46
N ALA A 92 -10.02 12.92 -4.25
CA ALA A 92 -9.79 12.41 -5.61
C ALA A 92 -9.42 10.92 -5.60
N THR A 93 -8.52 10.51 -4.72
CA THR A 93 -8.14 9.10 -4.55
C THR A 93 -9.29 8.25 -4.02
N PHE A 94 -10.08 8.80 -3.11
CA PHE A 94 -11.28 8.13 -2.57
C PHE A 94 -12.32 7.87 -3.66
N ILE A 95 -12.63 8.87 -4.50
CA ILE A 95 -13.60 8.70 -5.61
C ILE A 95 -13.11 7.62 -6.59
N MET A 96 -11.81 7.62 -6.92
CA MET A 96 -11.22 6.62 -7.80
C MET A 96 -11.37 5.21 -7.23
N GLN A 97 -11.00 4.99 -5.97
CA GLN A 97 -11.11 3.68 -5.30
C GLN A 97 -12.57 3.24 -5.09
N ALA A 98 -13.45 4.18 -4.77
CA ALA A 98 -14.89 3.90 -4.65
C ALA A 98 -15.47 3.47 -6.01
N SER A 99 -15.09 4.14 -7.10
CA SER A 99 -15.53 3.77 -8.46
C SER A 99 -15.06 2.38 -8.85
N GLU A 100 -13.79 2.03 -8.57
CA GLU A 100 -13.28 0.67 -8.80
C GLU A 100 -14.04 -0.38 -8.00
N SER A 101 -14.36 -0.09 -6.74
CA SER A 101 -15.13 -1.00 -5.88
C SER A 101 -16.54 -1.21 -6.41
N VAL A 102 -17.23 -0.15 -6.83
CA VAL A 102 -18.58 -0.24 -7.42
C VAL A 102 -18.54 -1.04 -8.73
N LEU A 103 -17.56 -0.76 -9.61
CA LEU A 103 -17.37 -1.52 -10.85
C LEU A 103 -17.14 -3.00 -10.56
N SER A 104 -16.31 -3.34 -9.60
CA SER A 104 -16.03 -4.73 -9.21
C SER A 104 -17.29 -5.45 -8.74
N VAL A 105 -18.10 -4.80 -7.88
CA VAL A 105 -19.37 -5.38 -7.39
C VAL A 105 -20.37 -5.57 -8.53
N CYS A 106 -20.57 -4.55 -9.38
CA CYS A 106 -21.47 -4.65 -10.52
C CYS A 106 -21.03 -5.73 -11.51
N PHE A 107 -19.72 -5.79 -11.77
CA PHE A 107 -19.16 -6.76 -12.71
C PHE A 107 -19.30 -8.19 -12.19
N ASN A 108 -18.92 -8.45 -10.93
CA ASN A 108 -19.08 -9.75 -10.31
C ASN A 108 -20.54 -10.19 -10.20
N SER A 109 -21.45 -9.27 -9.87
CA SER A 109 -22.88 -9.55 -9.80
C SER A 109 -23.45 -9.91 -11.19
N SER A 110 -23.04 -9.20 -12.22
CA SER A 110 -23.45 -9.49 -13.60
C SER A 110 -22.88 -10.81 -14.11
N LEU A 111 -21.60 -11.09 -13.82
CA LEU A 111 -20.98 -12.37 -14.17
C LEU A 111 -21.68 -13.55 -13.48
N ALA A 112 -21.97 -13.42 -12.18
CA ALA A 112 -22.68 -14.46 -11.45
C ALA A 112 -24.07 -14.73 -12.05
N ARG A 113 -24.76 -13.67 -12.47
CA ARG A 113 -26.13 -13.79 -13.01
C ARG A 113 -26.18 -14.39 -14.43
N TYR A 114 -25.25 -14.02 -15.30
CA TYR A 114 -25.27 -14.40 -16.72
C TYR A 114 -24.26 -15.48 -17.10
N GLY A 115 -23.15 -15.60 -16.36
CA GLY A 115 -22.06 -16.52 -16.68
C GLY A 115 -21.90 -17.68 -15.67
N GLY A 116 -22.63 -17.65 -14.57
CA GLY A 116 -22.53 -18.67 -13.51
C GLY A 116 -21.17 -18.67 -12.80
N ASP A 117 -20.98 -19.67 -11.95
CA ASP A 117 -19.80 -19.80 -11.06
C ASP A 117 -18.48 -19.96 -11.85
N ILE A 118 -18.54 -20.58 -13.05
CA ILE A 118 -17.36 -20.78 -13.90
C ILE A 118 -16.82 -19.45 -14.41
N ALA A 119 -17.69 -18.54 -14.83
CA ALA A 119 -17.29 -17.22 -15.31
C ALA A 119 -16.70 -16.35 -14.19
N VAL A 120 -17.29 -16.41 -12.99
CA VAL A 120 -16.75 -15.73 -11.80
C VAL A 120 -15.36 -16.29 -11.44
N GLY A 121 -15.20 -17.62 -11.46
CA GLY A 121 -13.93 -18.28 -11.22
C GLY A 121 -12.85 -17.87 -12.25
N ALA A 122 -13.17 -17.88 -13.52
CA ALA A 122 -12.25 -17.45 -14.58
C ALA A 122 -11.83 -15.97 -14.40
N MET A 123 -12.79 -15.09 -14.07
CA MET A 123 -12.49 -13.68 -13.85
C MET A 123 -11.61 -13.46 -12.60
N THR A 124 -11.82 -14.24 -11.56
CA THR A 124 -10.98 -14.19 -10.35
C THR A 124 -9.54 -14.57 -10.67
N ILE A 125 -9.33 -15.58 -11.51
CA ILE A 125 -7.98 -15.97 -11.95
C ILE A 125 -7.35 -14.84 -12.78
N LEU A 126 -8.08 -14.28 -13.75
CA LEU A 126 -7.58 -13.18 -14.58
C LEU A 126 -7.20 -11.96 -13.74
N THR A 127 -8.05 -11.56 -12.80
CA THR A 127 -7.75 -10.43 -11.90
C THR A 127 -6.56 -10.71 -11.00
N SER A 128 -6.37 -11.93 -10.55
CA SER A 128 -5.21 -12.33 -9.74
C SER A 128 -3.90 -12.24 -10.54
N VAL A 129 -3.91 -12.69 -11.79
CA VAL A 129 -2.75 -12.58 -12.69
C VAL A 129 -2.45 -11.11 -12.99
N MET A 130 -3.47 -10.29 -13.28
CA MET A 130 -3.28 -8.84 -13.48
C MET A 130 -2.71 -8.16 -12.23
N GLN A 131 -3.23 -8.50 -11.05
CA GLN A 131 -2.71 -7.97 -9.78
C GLN A 131 -1.24 -8.33 -9.58
N PHE A 132 -0.87 -9.58 -9.84
CA PHE A 132 0.51 -10.03 -9.73
C PHE A 132 1.44 -9.25 -10.66
N ALA A 133 0.99 -8.94 -11.88
CA ALA A 133 1.74 -8.14 -12.84
C ALA A 133 1.85 -6.66 -12.43
N LEU A 134 0.81 -6.08 -11.81
CA LEU A 134 0.76 -4.67 -11.44
C LEU A 134 1.46 -4.34 -10.12
N LEU A 135 1.53 -5.28 -9.16
CA LEU A 135 2.12 -5.05 -7.83
C LEU A 135 3.56 -4.53 -7.88
N PRO A 136 4.49 -5.10 -8.68
CA PRO A 136 5.84 -4.57 -8.76
C PRO A 136 5.91 -3.16 -9.36
N LEU A 137 5.06 -2.84 -10.34
CA LEU A 137 4.98 -1.50 -10.92
C LEU A 137 4.52 -0.46 -9.89
N GLN A 138 3.52 -0.82 -9.09
CA GLN A 138 3.07 0.03 -7.98
C GLN A 138 4.17 0.22 -6.94
N GLY A 139 4.90 -0.84 -6.60
CA GLY A 139 6.02 -0.79 -5.66
C GLY A 139 7.15 0.14 -6.14
N ILE A 140 7.53 0.04 -7.41
CA ILE A 140 8.55 0.90 -8.03
C ILE A 140 8.09 2.36 -8.02
N SER A 141 6.83 2.62 -8.39
CA SER A 141 6.25 3.97 -8.40
C SER A 141 6.19 4.58 -6.99
N GLN A 142 5.75 3.81 -6.00
CA GLN A 142 5.72 4.25 -4.59
C GLN A 142 7.12 4.50 -4.04
N GLY A 143 8.13 3.71 -4.44
CA GLY A 143 9.52 3.92 -4.05
C GLY A 143 10.13 5.19 -4.66
N ALA A 144 9.73 5.58 -5.87
CA ALA A 144 10.20 6.79 -6.52
C ALA A 144 9.51 8.07 -6.01
N GLN A 145 8.30 7.95 -5.48
CA GLN A 145 7.47 9.09 -5.05
C GLN A 145 8.16 10.03 -4.04
N PRO A 146 8.82 9.55 -2.96
CA PRO A 146 9.51 10.43 -2.01
C PRO A 146 10.65 11.20 -2.66
N ILE A 147 11.39 10.55 -3.58
CA ILE A 147 12.53 11.17 -4.28
C ILE A 147 12.02 12.29 -5.20
N LEU A 148 10.95 12.03 -5.95
CA LEU A 148 10.34 13.03 -6.83
C LEU A 148 9.78 14.20 -6.02
N SER A 149 9.03 13.93 -4.95
CA SER A 149 8.40 14.96 -4.12
C SER A 149 9.43 15.85 -3.44
N TYR A 150 10.49 15.27 -2.89
CA TYR A 150 11.57 16.04 -2.25
C TYR A 150 12.30 16.95 -3.24
N ASN A 151 12.71 16.42 -4.39
CA ASN A 151 13.44 17.19 -5.38
C ASN A 151 12.55 18.24 -6.08
N TYR A 152 11.25 17.97 -6.22
CA TYR A 152 10.29 18.94 -6.73
C TYR A 152 10.14 20.12 -5.75
N GLY A 153 9.98 19.83 -4.46
CA GLY A 153 9.94 20.87 -3.42
C GLY A 153 11.22 21.70 -3.33
N ALA A 154 12.37 21.07 -3.56
CA ALA A 154 13.69 21.72 -3.63
C ALA A 154 13.92 22.46 -4.95
N LYS A 155 12.96 22.50 -5.89
CA LYS A 155 13.05 23.11 -7.22
C LYS A 155 14.22 22.56 -8.08
N ASN A 156 14.68 21.33 -7.80
CA ASN A 156 15.76 20.68 -8.53
C ASN A 156 15.20 19.89 -9.72
N VAL A 157 14.87 20.62 -10.79
CA VAL A 157 14.23 20.08 -12.00
C VAL A 157 15.08 19.00 -12.69
N GLU A 158 16.39 19.12 -12.64
CA GLU A 158 17.31 18.16 -13.26
C GLU A 158 17.20 16.78 -12.60
N ARG A 159 17.22 16.73 -11.27
CA ARG A 159 17.06 15.48 -10.51
C ARG A 159 15.66 14.89 -10.69
N VAL A 160 14.62 15.70 -10.73
CA VAL A 160 13.26 15.23 -11.02
C VAL A 160 13.19 14.55 -12.38
N ARG A 161 13.75 15.19 -13.42
CA ARG A 161 13.79 14.64 -14.79
C ARG A 161 14.60 13.34 -14.86
N LYS A 162 15.74 13.27 -14.16
CA LYS A 162 16.58 12.08 -14.11
C LYS A 162 15.85 10.92 -13.43
N THR A 163 15.24 11.16 -12.27
CA THR A 163 14.46 10.15 -11.54
C THR A 163 13.28 9.65 -12.37
N PHE A 164 12.56 10.57 -13.03
CA PHE A 164 11.43 10.20 -13.89
C PHE A 164 11.87 9.34 -15.08
N ARG A 165 13.00 9.68 -15.72
CA ARG A 165 13.55 8.89 -16.83
C ARG A 165 13.93 7.47 -16.38
N VAL A 166 14.61 7.34 -15.25
CA VAL A 166 14.97 6.04 -14.67
C VAL A 166 13.71 5.23 -14.36
N LEU A 167 12.73 5.85 -13.69
CA LEU A 167 11.45 5.22 -13.38
C LEU A 167 10.76 4.70 -14.65
N LEU A 168 10.65 5.55 -15.65
CA LEU A 168 10.02 5.19 -16.93
C LEU A 168 10.75 4.01 -17.60
N THR A 169 12.10 4.04 -17.64
CA THR A 169 12.89 2.95 -18.23
C THR A 169 12.65 1.64 -17.49
N VAL A 170 12.68 1.65 -16.16
CA VAL A 170 12.47 0.43 -15.36
C VAL A 170 11.04 -0.10 -15.54
N CYS A 171 10.03 0.76 -15.55
CA CYS A 171 8.65 0.34 -15.77
C CYS A 171 8.44 -0.24 -17.18
N LEU A 172 9.03 0.37 -18.21
CA LEU A 172 8.94 -0.13 -19.58
C LEU A 172 9.66 -1.46 -19.76
N THR A 173 10.87 -1.61 -19.21
CA THR A 173 11.60 -2.89 -19.28
C THR A 173 10.87 -4.01 -18.54
N TYR A 174 10.32 -3.72 -17.37
CA TYR A 174 9.50 -4.67 -16.63
C TYR A 174 8.24 -5.08 -17.42
N SER A 175 7.52 -4.11 -17.98
CA SER A 175 6.31 -4.38 -18.78
C SER A 175 6.64 -5.21 -20.04
N ALA A 176 7.75 -4.92 -20.70
CA ALA A 176 8.21 -5.69 -21.85
C ALA A 176 8.57 -7.14 -21.48
N LEU A 177 9.19 -7.34 -20.31
CA LEU A 177 9.53 -8.67 -19.79
C LEU A 177 8.30 -9.53 -19.45
N ILE A 178 7.22 -8.89 -18.97
CA ILE A 178 5.98 -9.64 -18.67
C ILE A 178 5.22 -9.98 -19.96
N TRP A 179 5.39 -9.19 -21.00
CA TRP A 179 4.68 -9.39 -22.26
C TRP A 179 5.37 -10.41 -23.18
N ALA A 180 6.67 -10.64 -22.99
CA ALA A 180 7.47 -11.60 -23.73
C ALA A 180 7.29 -13.03 -23.20
#